data_2b7d266ed9a8ca065f213a397edda31f
#
_entry.id   2b7d266ed9a8ca065f213a397edda31f
#
_cell.length_a   1.000
_cell.length_b   1.000
_cell.length_c   1.000
_cell.angle_alpha   90.00
_cell.angle_beta   90.00
_cell.angle_gamma   90.00
#
_symmetry.space_group_name_H-M   'P 1'
#
loop_
_entity.id
_entity.type
_entity.pdbx_description
1 polymer ?
#
loop_
_entity_poly.entity_id
_entity_poly.type
_entity_poly.pdbx_seq_one_letter_code
_entity_poly.pdbx_strand_id
1 'polypeptide(L)'
;MKKIFGYFFIIIINYLLLSFFVFTFSYLSLINNKTYDLLWVKYIQKKLYFSGLRNLWNIDPKCSKFDKNLLYAPVVGECIFSNPEFKTKLNFDENRRLNLTDDNISKSEKVIAALGDSLTMGWGVNDDETYSFNLQKLVKKKILNLGVASYGTVREIKRLKLNKFYDQIDTVIIQYHLNDIYENKSLDISKTYSMDEYKEYFSNKKNNLNIIIYLLKNYKKSLRL
;
A
#
# COMPACT_ATOMS: atom_id res chain seq x y z
N MET A 1 21.92 -23.45 -50.45
CA MET A 1 21.69 -22.15 -49.78
C MET A 1 20.22 -21.94 -49.31
N LYS A 2 19.18 -22.09 -50.16
CA LYS A 2 17.77 -21.86 -49.78
C LYS A 2 17.28 -22.69 -48.59
N LYS A 3 17.66 -23.97 -48.48
CA LYS A 3 17.25 -24.84 -47.34
C LYS A 3 17.87 -24.40 -46.02
N ILE A 4 19.13 -23.98 -46.01
CA ILE A 4 19.82 -23.52 -44.79
C ILE A 4 19.18 -22.22 -44.29
N PHE A 5 18.78 -21.33 -45.21
CA PHE A 5 18.07 -20.09 -44.84
C PHE A 5 16.69 -20.38 -44.24
N GLY A 6 15.98 -21.41 -44.75
CA GLY A 6 14.71 -21.84 -44.18
C GLY A 6 14.83 -22.36 -42.75
N TYR A 7 15.84 -23.18 -42.42
CA TYR A 7 16.08 -23.67 -41.07
C TYR A 7 16.45 -22.53 -40.11
N PHE A 8 17.27 -21.59 -40.56
CA PHE A 8 17.63 -20.43 -39.75
C PHE A 8 16.42 -19.56 -39.43
N PHE A 9 15.51 -19.35 -40.39
CA PHE A 9 14.26 -18.62 -40.18
C PHE A 9 13.31 -19.32 -39.20
N ILE A 10 13.18 -20.66 -39.28
CA ILE A 10 12.40 -21.45 -38.33
C ILE A 10 12.97 -21.34 -36.93
N ILE A 11 14.28 -21.40 -36.74
CA ILE A 11 14.92 -21.23 -35.43
C ILE A 11 14.61 -19.86 -34.82
N ILE A 12 14.70 -18.80 -35.62
CA ILE A 12 14.40 -17.44 -35.18
C ILE A 12 12.93 -17.32 -34.74
N ILE A 13 11.99 -17.85 -35.52
CA ILE A 13 10.57 -17.80 -35.19
C ILE A 13 10.29 -18.54 -33.90
N ASN A 14 10.83 -19.76 -33.74
CA ASN A 14 10.65 -20.53 -32.51
C ASN A 14 11.23 -19.81 -31.27
N TYR A 15 12.40 -19.17 -31.43
CA TYR A 15 13.00 -18.36 -30.37
C TYR A 15 12.12 -17.16 -29.99
N LEU A 16 11.55 -16.45 -30.95
CA LEU A 16 10.65 -15.32 -30.72
C LEU A 16 9.35 -15.76 -30.02
N LEU A 17 8.77 -16.88 -30.48
CA LEU A 17 7.56 -17.45 -29.87
C LEU A 17 7.81 -17.88 -28.42
N LEU A 18 8.93 -18.58 -28.16
CA LEU A 18 9.30 -19.00 -26.80
C LEU A 18 9.53 -17.77 -25.91
N SER A 19 10.23 -16.77 -26.41
CA SER A 19 10.49 -15.52 -25.69
C SER A 19 9.21 -14.77 -25.34
N PHE A 20 8.26 -14.70 -26.27
CA PHE A 20 6.93 -14.11 -26.05
C PHE A 20 6.15 -14.89 -25.00
N PHE A 21 6.17 -16.22 -25.07
CA PHE A 21 5.50 -17.07 -24.10
C PHE A 21 6.07 -16.89 -22.69
N VAL A 22 7.39 -16.94 -22.55
CA VAL A 22 8.08 -16.74 -21.26
C VAL A 22 7.80 -15.35 -20.68
N PHE A 23 7.80 -14.32 -21.54
CA PHE A 23 7.49 -12.95 -21.11
C PHE A 23 6.04 -12.83 -20.63
N THR A 24 5.08 -13.35 -21.40
CA THR A 24 3.65 -13.31 -21.07
C THR A 24 3.36 -14.09 -19.78
N PHE A 25 3.93 -15.30 -19.65
CA PHE A 25 3.81 -16.11 -18.44
C PHE A 25 4.39 -15.40 -17.21
N SER A 26 5.56 -14.79 -17.34
CA SER A 26 6.20 -14.03 -16.27
C SER A 26 5.35 -12.83 -15.87
N TYR A 27 4.81 -12.08 -16.82
CA TYR A 27 3.93 -10.95 -16.59
C TYR A 27 2.65 -11.37 -15.85
N LEU A 28 1.94 -12.38 -16.37
CA LEU A 28 0.71 -12.89 -15.77
C LEU A 28 0.95 -13.42 -14.35
N SER A 29 2.07 -14.11 -14.13
CA SER A 29 2.41 -14.63 -12.80
C SER A 29 2.73 -13.50 -11.79
N LEU A 30 3.30 -12.39 -12.24
CA LEU A 30 3.61 -11.25 -11.37
C LEU A 30 2.37 -10.44 -10.96
N ILE A 31 1.32 -10.44 -11.78
CA ILE A 31 0.07 -9.72 -11.49
C ILE A 31 -0.97 -10.58 -10.78
N ASN A 32 -0.77 -11.91 -10.72
CA ASN A 32 -1.73 -12.85 -10.14
C ASN A 32 -1.34 -13.19 -8.69
N ASN A 33 -2.20 -12.80 -7.74
CA ASN A 33 -1.99 -13.08 -6.32
C ASN A 33 -1.92 -14.58 -5.96
N LYS A 34 -2.44 -15.47 -6.81
CA LYS A 34 -2.38 -16.93 -6.57
C LYS A 34 -0.99 -17.53 -6.81
N THR A 35 -0.16 -16.86 -7.61
CA THR A 35 1.21 -17.30 -7.92
C THR A 35 2.27 -16.67 -7.01
N TYR A 36 1.84 -15.88 -6.02
CA TYR A 36 2.73 -15.15 -5.11
C TYR A 36 3.71 -16.06 -4.36
N ASP A 37 3.31 -17.28 -4.02
CA ASP A 37 4.15 -18.21 -3.24
C ASP A 37 5.25 -18.91 -4.04
N LEU A 38 5.27 -18.74 -5.36
CA LEU A 38 6.36 -19.27 -6.18
C LEU A 38 7.67 -18.51 -5.90
N LEU A 39 8.75 -19.22 -5.59
CA LEU A 39 10.05 -18.64 -5.22
C LEU A 39 10.56 -17.60 -6.21
N TRP A 40 10.45 -17.87 -7.52
CA TRP A 40 10.90 -16.95 -8.56
C TRP A 40 10.03 -15.70 -8.67
N VAL A 41 8.70 -15.83 -8.42
CA VAL A 41 7.77 -14.70 -8.36
C VAL A 41 8.13 -13.79 -7.20
N LYS A 42 8.33 -14.35 -6.00
CA LYS A 42 8.81 -13.60 -4.82
C LYS A 42 10.12 -12.86 -5.10
N TYR A 43 11.07 -13.52 -5.73
CA TYR A 43 12.36 -12.92 -6.06
C TYR A 43 12.23 -11.72 -7.00
N ILE A 44 11.43 -11.85 -8.07
CA ILE A 44 11.22 -10.76 -9.02
C ILE A 44 10.40 -9.63 -8.39
N GLN A 45 9.35 -9.94 -7.63
CA GLN A 45 8.55 -8.95 -6.91
C GLN A 45 9.38 -8.17 -5.90
N LYS A 46 10.27 -8.85 -5.17
CA LYS A 46 11.23 -8.19 -4.28
C LYS A 46 12.11 -7.19 -5.04
N LYS A 47 12.62 -7.56 -6.21
CA LYS A 47 13.40 -6.63 -7.06
C LYS A 47 12.56 -5.47 -7.59
N LEU A 48 11.31 -5.70 -7.97
CA LEU A 48 10.36 -4.68 -8.39
C LEU A 48 10.07 -3.70 -7.24
N TYR A 49 9.86 -4.20 -6.04
CA TYR A 49 9.65 -3.41 -4.84
C TYR A 49 10.81 -2.45 -4.57
N PHE A 50 12.04 -2.94 -4.57
CA PHE A 50 13.24 -2.10 -4.37
C PHE A 50 13.49 -1.13 -5.53
N SER A 51 12.95 -1.39 -6.73
CA SER A 51 12.98 -0.43 -7.84
C SER A 51 11.81 0.58 -7.82
N GLY A 52 11.01 0.62 -6.76
CA GLY A 52 9.89 1.52 -6.59
C GLY A 52 8.55 1.03 -7.16
N LEU A 53 8.51 -0.19 -7.68
CA LEU A 53 7.29 -0.82 -8.25
C LEU A 53 6.59 -1.71 -7.23
N ARG A 54 6.28 -1.15 -6.07
CA ARG A 54 5.57 -1.83 -4.99
C ARG A 54 4.06 -1.59 -5.05
N ASN A 55 3.28 -2.48 -4.45
CA ASN A 55 1.88 -2.22 -4.21
C ASN A 55 1.75 -1.06 -3.21
N LEU A 56 0.87 -0.13 -3.52
CA LEU A 56 0.58 1.01 -2.66
C LEU A 56 -0.82 0.83 -2.08
N TRP A 57 -0.92 0.81 -0.76
CA TRP A 57 -2.18 0.65 -0.05
C TRP A 57 -3.21 1.72 -0.43
N ASN A 58 -2.77 2.95 -0.56
CA ASN A 58 -3.61 4.12 -0.83
C ASN A 58 -4.19 4.18 -2.24
N ILE A 59 -3.78 3.30 -3.16
CA ILE A 59 -4.37 3.15 -4.50
C ILE A 59 -5.13 1.84 -4.69
N ASP A 60 -5.13 0.95 -3.70
CA ASP A 60 -5.92 -0.27 -3.76
C ASP A 60 -7.38 0.07 -3.42
N PRO A 61 -8.34 -0.07 -4.38
CA PRO A 61 -9.74 0.30 -4.14
C PRO A 61 -10.45 -0.59 -3.13
N LYS A 62 -9.85 -1.71 -2.74
CA LYS A 62 -10.36 -2.56 -1.66
C LYS A 62 -10.00 -2.04 -0.29
N CYS A 63 -8.94 -1.24 -0.20
CA CYS A 63 -8.35 -0.78 1.05
C CYS A 63 -8.52 0.73 1.27
N SER A 64 -8.59 1.50 0.19
CA SER A 64 -8.62 2.96 0.22
C SER A 64 -9.70 3.51 -0.72
N LYS A 65 -10.33 4.60 -0.31
CA LYS A 65 -11.35 5.32 -1.07
C LYS A 65 -11.07 6.82 -1.07
N PHE A 66 -11.65 7.54 -2.03
CA PHE A 66 -11.63 9.00 -2.03
C PHE A 66 -12.24 9.57 -0.76
N ASP A 67 -11.61 10.59 -0.23
CA ASP A 67 -12.11 11.41 0.88
C ASP A 67 -11.91 12.90 0.55
N LYS A 68 -12.99 13.68 0.66
CA LYS A 68 -13.01 15.10 0.34
C LYS A 68 -12.04 15.92 1.21
N ASN A 69 -11.88 15.55 2.46
CA ASN A 69 -11.07 16.30 3.43
C ASN A 69 -9.61 15.81 3.47
N LEU A 70 -9.39 14.54 3.22
CA LEU A 70 -8.12 13.85 3.45
C LEU A 70 -7.48 13.33 2.14
N LEU A 71 -8.09 13.62 0.96
CA LEU A 71 -7.77 13.10 -0.36
C LEU A 71 -8.13 11.61 -0.49
N TYR A 72 -7.75 10.79 0.46
CA TYR A 72 -8.14 9.38 0.58
C TYR A 72 -8.25 8.97 2.04
N ALA A 73 -9.07 7.96 2.30
CA ALA A 73 -9.26 7.37 3.62
C ALA A 73 -9.40 5.84 3.51
N PRO A 74 -9.24 5.10 4.61
CA PRO A 74 -9.51 3.67 4.63
C PRO A 74 -10.95 3.34 4.20
N VAL A 75 -11.11 2.21 3.52
CA VAL A 75 -12.43 1.59 3.33
C VAL A 75 -12.85 0.93 4.65
N VAL A 76 -14.09 1.14 5.06
CA VAL A 76 -14.65 0.48 6.25
C VAL A 76 -14.78 -1.02 6.00
N GLY A 77 -14.40 -1.82 6.98
CA GLY A 77 -14.41 -3.27 6.93
C GLY A 77 -13.02 -3.86 6.78
N GLU A 78 -13.00 -5.10 6.31
CA GLU A 78 -11.77 -5.87 6.12
C GLU A 78 -11.11 -5.54 4.79
N CYS A 79 -9.80 -5.31 4.84
CA CYS A 79 -8.94 -5.17 3.68
C CYS A 79 -7.76 -6.14 3.80
N ILE A 80 -7.53 -6.95 2.76
CA ILE A 80 -6.34 -7.79 2.65
C ILE A 80 -5.36 -7.09 1.73
N PHE A 81 -4.23 -6.67 2.30
CA PHE A 81 -3.18 -6.00 1.57
C PHE A 81 -1.89 -6.82 1.58
N SER A 82 -1.21 -6.89 0.45
CA SER A 82 0.01 -7.68 0.28
C SER A 82 1.08 -6.98 -0.53
N ASN A 83 2.30 -7.19 -0.11
CA ASN A 83 3.54 -6.88 -0.80
C ASN A 83 4.44 -8.13 -0.84
N PRO A 84 5.60 -8.12 -1.52
CA PRO A 84 6.51 -9.26 -1.53
C PRO A 84 6.92 -9.77 -0.15
N GLU A 85 6.95 -8.89 0.85
CA GLU A 85 7.42 -9.21 2.20
C GLU A 85 6.32 -9.72 3.12
N PHE A 86 5.06 -9.37 2.84
CA PHE A 86 3.96 -9.65 3.74
C PHE A 86 2.60 -9.74 3.04
N LYS A 87 1.67 -10.38 3.73
CA LYS A 87 0.24 -10.35 3.45
C LYS A 87 -0.47 -10.12 4.77
N THR A 88 -1.17 -9.00 4.90
CA THR A 88 -1.82 -8.59 6.14
C THR A 88 -3.30 -8.37 5.95
N LYS A 89 -4.02 -8.61 7.01
CA LYS A 89 -5.43 -8.31 7.18
C LYS A 89 -5.55 -7.05 8.04
N LEU A 90 -6.28 -6.06 7.52
CA LEU A 90 -6.49 -4.78 8.17
C LEU A 90 -8.00 -4.56 8.31
N ASN A 91 -8.45 -4.23 9.50
CA ASN A 91 -9.85 -3.92 9.76
C ASN A 91 -9.98 -2.45 10.15
N PHE A 92 -10.88 -1.73 9.46
CA PHE A 92 -11.13 -0.31 9.73
C PHE A 92 -12.62 -0.08 10.03
N ASP A 93 -12.89 0.79 11.00
CA ASP A 93 -14.15 1.53 11.03
C ASP A 93 -13.98 2.90 10.36
N GLU A 94 -15.01 3.74 10.38
CA GLU A 94 -14.97 5.07 9.79
C GLU A 94 -13.91 5.99 10.42
N ASN A 95 -13.45 5.69 11.63
CA ASN A 95 -12.65 6.58 12.44
C ASN A 95 -11.21 6.11 12.64
N ARG A 96 -10.95 4.80 12.60
CA ARG A 96 -9.66 4.22 12.99
C ARG A 96 -9.42 2.84 12.39
N ARG A 97 -8.19 2.35 12.45
CA ARG A 97 -7.91 0.91 12.36
C ARG A 97 -8.36 0.25 13.67
N LEU A 98 -9.10 -0.84 13.56
CA LEU A 98 -9.58 -1.57 14.72
C LEU A 98 -8.43 -2.34 15.39
N ASN A 99 -8.34 -2.26 16.69
CA ASN A 99 -7.61 -3.22 17.49
C ASN A 99 -8.50 -4.47 17.64
N LEU A 100 -7.92 -5.65 17.64
CA LEU A 100 -8.68 -6.90 17.75
C LEU A 100 -9.59 -6.88 18.99
N THR A 101 -10.84 -7.29 18.79
CA THR A 101 -11.86 -7.51 19.80
C THR A 101 -12.49 -6.26 20.41
N ASP A 102 -13.80 -6.26 20.34
CA ASP A 102 -14.78 -5.49 21.10
C ASP A 102 -14.37 -4.07 21.48
N ASP A 103 -14.27 -3.25 20.45
CA ASP A 103 -13.76 -1.90 20.56
C ASP A 103 -14.87 -0.86 20.74
N ASN A 104 -15.96 -1.24 21.43
CA ASN A 104 -16.97 -0.28 21.83
C ASN A 104 -16.36 0.71 22.83
N ILE A 105 -16.39 1.98 22.47
CA ILE A 105 -15.97 3.08 23.33
C ILE A 105 -17.21 3.73 23.89
N SER A 106 -17.33 3.72 25.20
CA SER A 106 -18.45 4.39 25.89
C SER A 106 -18.29 5.91 25.81
N LYS A 107 -19.41 6.67 25.87
CA LYS A 107 -19.37 8.14 25.74
C LYS A 107 -18.58 8.83 26.85
N SER A 108 -18.44 8.22 28.02
CA SER A 108 -17.69 8.77 29.16
C SER A 108 -16.23 8.32 29.19
N GLU A 109 -15.82 7.41 28.30
CA GLU A 109 -14.48 6.84 28.31
C GLU A 109 -13.48 7.81 27.70
N LYS A 110 -12.38 8.07 28.41
CA LYS A 110 -11.24 8.81 27.87
C LYS A 110 -10.29 7.87 27.17
N VAL A 111 -9.82 8.27 25.98
CA VAL A 111 -9.03 7.44 25.08
C VAL A 111 -7.73 8.12 24.68
N ILE A 112 -6.77 7.32 24.24
CA ILE A 112 -5.51 7.78 23.67
C ILE A 112 -5.63 7.72 22.13
N ALA A 113 -5.20 8.75 21.41
CA ALA A 113 -5.07 8.72 19.97
C ALA A 113 -3.61 8.46 19.56
N ALA A 114 -3.39 7.48 18.70
CA ALA A 114 -2.10 7.24 18.05
C ALA A 114 -2.14 7.78 16.62
N LEU A 115 -1.38 8.83 16.34
CA LEU A 115 -1.22 9.47 15.05
C LEU A 115 0.08 9.02 14.40
N GLY A 116 0.08 8.96 13.09
CA GLY A 116 1.24 8.63 12.27
C GLY A 116 0.85 8.08 10.91
N ASP A 117 1.85 7.73 10.16
CA ASP A 117 1.77 7.19 8.81
C ASP A 117 1.56 5.65 8.78
N SER A 118 2.24 5.00 7.84
CA SER A 118 2.20 3.54 7.67
C SER A 118 2.72 2.77 8.88
N LEU A 119 3.64 3.33 9.66
CA LEU A 119 4.18 2.68 10.84
C LEU A 119 3.13 2.63 11.97
N THR A 120 2.42 3.73 12.19
CA THR A 120 1.30 3.77 13.15
C THR A 120 0.12 2.95 12.66
N MET A 121 -0.20 3.04 11.35
CA MET A 121 -1.22 2.16 10.78
C MET A 121 -0.90 0.69 11.02
N GLY A 122 0.37 0.31 11.09
CA GLY A 122 0.84 -1.06 11.21
C GLY A 122 1.05 -1.70 9.83
N TRP A 123 1.97 -1.12 9.06
CA TRP A 123 2.40 -1.66 7.78
C TRP A 123 3.02 -3.04 7.92
N GLY A 124 2.45 -4.03 7.24
CA GLY A 124 2.97 -5.39 7.24
C GLY A 124 2.63 -6.25 8.45
N VAL A 125 1.78 -5.76 9.37
CA VAL A 125 1.34 -6.50 10.56
C VAL A 125 -0.18 -6.57 10.65
N ASN A 126 -0.71 -7.63 11.27
CA ASN A 126 -2.13 -7.81 11.51
C ASN A 126 -2.62 -6.90 12.66
N ASP A 127 -3.93 -6.86 12.89
CA ASP A 127 -4.54 -5.94 13.85
C ASP A 127 -4.05 -6.17 15.29
N ASP A 128 -3.77 -7.42 15.66
CA ASP A 128 -3.26 -7.84 16.98
C ASP A 128 -1.74 -7.68 17.14
N GLU A 129 -1.05 -7.30 16.08
CA GLU A 129 0.41 -7.13 16.08
C GLU A 129 0.83 -5.66 16.09
N THR A 130 -0.14 -4.72 15.94
CA THR A 130 0.17 -3.29 15.94
C THR A 130 0.70 -2.82 17.31
N TYR A 131 1.56 -1.79 17.30
CA TYR A 131 2.04 -1.23 18.56
C TYR A 131 0.90 -0.61 19.37
N SER A 132 -0.11 -0.03 18.73
CA SER A 132 -1.28 0.54 19.38
C SER A 132 -2.08 -0.53 20.14
N PHE A 133 -2.26 -1.72 19.55
CA PHE A 133 -2.90 -2.85 20.23
C PHE A 133 -2.08 -3.33 21.45
N ASN A 134 -0.77 -3.49 21.27
CA ASN A 134 0.10 -3.93 22.38
C ASN A 134 0.17 -2.88 23.50
N LEU A 135 0.22 -1.60 23.15
CA LEU A 135 0.20 -0.51 24.12
C LEU A 135 -1.15 -0.46 24.86
N GLN A 136 -2.28 -0.66 24.19
CA GLN A 136 -3.60 -0.75 24.80
C GLN A 136 -3.65 -1.81 25.92
N LYS A 137 -3.04 -2.98 25.69
CA LYS A 137 -2.94 -4.04 26.71
C LYS A 137 -2.11 -3.61 27.93
N LEU A 138 -1.00 -2.90 27.68
CA LEU A 138 -0.08 -2.47 28.73
C LEU A 138 -0.70 -1.38 29.61
N VAL A 139 -1.28 -0.35 28.99
CA VAL A 139 -1.83 0.81 29.73
C VAL A 139 -3.27 0.59 30.22
N LYS A 140 -3.92 -0.49 29.79
CA LYS A 140 -5.32 -0.81 30.10
C LYS A 140 -6.30 0.34 29.78
N LYS A 141 -6.01 1.08 28.71
CA LYS A 141 -6.79 2.21 28.22
C LYS A 141 -6.98 2.09 26.71
N LYS A 142 -8.15 2.42 26.21
CA LYS A 142 -8.45 2.34 24.77
C LYS A 142 -7.52 3.23 23.96
N ILE A 143 -6.99 2.69 22.88
CA ILE A 143 -6.13 3.41 21.94
C ILE A 143 -6.77 3.42 20.56
N LEU A 144 -7.01 4.60 20.03
CA LEU A 144 -7.47 4.84 18.67
C LEU A 144 -6.26 4.83 17.71
N ASN A 145 -6.12 3.81 16.92
CA ASN A 145 -5.11 3.80 15.84
C ASN A 145 -5.61 4.64 14.67
N LEU A 146 -5.17 5.88 14.58
CA LEU A 146 -5.52 6.84 13.52
C LEU A 146 -4.49 6.84 12.38
N GLY A 147 -3.49 5.97 12.41
CA GLY A 147 -2.46 5.86 11.38
C GLY A 147 -3.04 5.53 10.00
N VAL A 148 -2.51 6.19 8.97
CA VAL A 148 -2.86 5.94 7.57
C VAL A 148 -1.60 6.05 6.71
N ALA A 149 -1.35 5.04 5.88
CA ALA A 149 -0.16 5.01 5.03
C ALA A 149 -0.01 6.26 4.17
N SER A 150 1.19 6.84 4.18
CA SER A 150 1.55 8.06 3.46
C SER A 150 0.79 9.32 3.88
N TYR A 151 0.28 9.39 5.11
CA TYR A 151 -0.12 10.67 5.70
C TYR A 151 1.10 11.34 6.30
N GLY A 152 1.18 12.66 6.15
CA GLY A 152 2.06 13.51 6.93
C GLY A 152 1.29 14.17 8.07
N THR A 153 2.01 14.78 8.99
CA THR A 153 1.48 15.32 10.25
C THR A 153 0.29 16.27 10.06
N VAL A 154 0.27 17.09 9.00
CA VAL A 154 -0.85 18.01 8.71
C VAL A 154 -2.14 17.22 8.48
N ARG A 155 -2.08 16.14 7.72
CA ARG A 155 -3.23 15.28 7.40
C ARG A 155 -3.64 14.44 8.59
N GLU A 156 -2.70 13.98 9.39
CA GLU A 156 -2.93 13.25 10.63
C GLU A 156 -3.71 14.12 11.63
N ILE A 157 -3.28 15.38 11.85
CA ILE A 157 -3.98 16.33 12.71
C ILE A 157 -5.38 16.63 12.15
N LYS A 158 -5.53 16.77 10.84
CA LYS A 158 -6.84 16.96 10.24
C LYS A 158 -7.76 15.77 10.49
N ARG A 159 -7.25 14.53 10.32
CA ARG A 159 -7.98 13.30 10.63
C ARG A 159 -8.38 13.23 12.11
N LEU A 160 -7.47 13.61 13.01
CA LEU A 160 -7.76 13.70 14.44
C LEU A 160 -8.94 14.62 14.73
N LYS A 161 -8.92 15.85 14.18
CA LYS A 161 -9.99 16.84 14.38
C LYS A 161 -11.34 16.42 13.80
N LEU A 162 -11.34 15.60 12.75
CA LEU A 162 -12.55 15.06 12.14
C LEU A 162 -13.06 13.78 12.79
N ASN A 163 -12.33 13.24 13.77
CA ASN A 163 -12.69 12.00 14.43
C ASN A 163 -13.87 12.17 15.38
N LYS A 164 -14.85 11.27 15.33
CA LYS A 164 -16.04 11.33 16.20
C LYS A 164 -15.72 11.23 17.70
N PHE A 165 -14.54 10.69 18.04
CA PHE A 165 -14.08 10.57 19.43
C PHE A 165 -13.18 11.73 19.88
N TYR A 166 -13.08 12.80 19.10
CA TYR A 166 -12.15 13.90 19.37
C TYR A 166 -12.26 14.44 20.82
N ASP A 167 -13.48 14.68 21.31
CA ASP A 167 -13.72 15.21 22.66
C ASP A 167 -13.43 14.19 23.79
N GLN A 168 -13.25 12.94 23.44
CA GLN A 168 -12.89 11.88 24.39
C GLN A 168 -11.38 11.65 24.46
N ILE A 169 -10.61 12.24 23.53
CA ILE A 169 -9.16 12.08 23.49
C ILE A 169 -8.54 12.98 24.56
N ASP A 170 -7.82 12.39 25.49
CA ASP A 170 -7.06 13.10 26.51
C ASP A 170 -5.55 13.03 26.32
N THR A 171 -5.10 12.11 25.49
CA THR A 171 -3.68 11.91 25.21
C THR A 171 -3.48 11.64 23.72
N VAL A 172 -2.47 12.28 23.13
CA VAL A 172 -2.09 12.06 21.74
C VAL A 172 -0.65 11.58 21.67
N ILE A 173 -0.44 10.45 21.00
CA ILE A 173 0.87 9.93 20.66
C ILE A 173 1.10 10.22 19.18
N ILE A 174 2.14 10.97 18.84
CA ILE A 174 2.50 11.29 17.46
C ILE A 174 3.78 10.55 17.11
N GLN A 175 3.68 9.68 16.11
CA GLN A 175 4.84 9.02 15.53
C GLN A 175 5.23 9.79 14.28
N TYR A 176 6.24 10.67 14.42
CA TYR A 176 6.76 11.48 13.33
C TYR A 176 7.81 10.73 12.53
N HIS A 177 7.73 10.83 11.19
CA HIS A 177 8.72 10.26 10.29
C HIS A 177 9.22 11.29 9.26
N LEU A 178 10.42 11.09 8.72
CA LEU A 178 11.05 12.04 7.78
C LEU A 178 10.26 12.32 6.51
N ASN A 179 9.44 11.36 6.05
CA ASN A 179 8.56 11.55 4.90
C ASN A 179 7.46 12.59 5.16
N ASP A 180 7.08 12.86 6.43
CA ASP A 180 6.09 13.87 6.80
C ASP A 180 6.50 15.25 6.33
N ILE A 181 7.79 15.56 6.31
CA ILE A 181 8.32 16.84 5.81
C ILE A 181 7.89 17.10 4.37
N TYR A 182 7.94 16.08 3.52
CA TYR A 182 7.59 16.19 2.11
C TYR A 182 6.08 16.29 1.91
N GLU A 183 5.31 15.50 2.65
CA GLU A 183 3.85 15.53 2.62
C GLU A 183 3.33 16.88 3.14
N ASN A 184 3.87 17.38 4.24
CA ASN A 184 3.44 18.64 4.87
C ASN A 184 3.68 19.88 4.00
N LYS A 185 4.71 19.87 3.14
CA LYS A 185 5.00 20.98 2.22
C LYS A 185 3.91 21.24 1.18
N SER A 186 3.15 20.22 0.83
CA SER A 186 2.13 20.26 -0.23
C SER A 186 0.71 20.37 0.31
N LEU A 187 0.51 20.35 1.63
CA LEU A 187 -0.80 20.21 2.25
C LEU A 187 -1.17 21.43 3.10
N ASP A 188 -2.33 21.97 2.83
CA ASP A 188 -3.02 22.93 3.68
C ASP A 188 -4.10 22.20 4.50
N ILE A 189 -4.14 22.43 5.80
CA ILE A 189 -5.12 21.83 6.70
C ILE A 189 -6.57 22.20 6.34
N SER A 190 -6.79 23.37 5.74
CA SER A 190 -8.10 23.86 5.28
C SER A 190 -8.50 23.27 3.92
N LYS A 191 -7.56 22.75 3.16
CA LYS A 191 -7.81 22.26 1.78
C LYS A 191 -8.82 21.13 1.76
N THR A 192 -9.74 21.22 0.83
CA THR A 192 -10.61 20.10 0.38
C THR A 192 -10.18 19.65 -1.00
N TYR A 193 -10.48 18.41 -1.33
CA TYR A 193 -10.05 17.76 -2.57
C TYR A 193 -11.24 17.42 -3.45
N SER A 194 -11.03 17.48 -4.77
CA SER A 194 -11.95 16.98 -5.78
C SER A 194 -11.63 15.53 -6.16
N MET A 195 -12.59 14.86 -6.79
CA MET A 195 -12.38 13.52 -7.36
C MET A 195 -11.31 13.55 -8.47
N ASP A 196 -11.17 14.66 -9.19
CA ASP A 196 -10.19 14.77 -10.27
C ASP A 196 -8.77 14.92 -9.72
N GLU A 197 -8.58 15.71 -8.63
CA GLU A 197 -7.29 15.74 -7.92
C GLU A 197 -6.90 14.36 -7.37
N TYR A 198 -7.87 13.61 -6.86
CA TYR A 198 -7.64 12.23 -6.43
C TYR A 198 -7.20 11.32 -7.58
N LYS A 199 -7.88 11.38 -8.72
CA LYS A 199 -7.51 10.60 -9.91
C LYS A 199 -6.13 11.01 -10.44
N GLU A 200 -5.83 12.29 -10.50
CA GLU A 200 -4.54 12.81 -10.93
C GLU A 200 -3.40 12.34 -10.00
N TYR A 201 -3.58 12.48 -8.68
CA TYR A 201 -2.60 12.05 -7.69
C TYR A 201 -2.22 10.58 -7.85
N PHE A 202 -3.19 9.72 -8.19
CA PHE A 202 -2.97 8.29 -8.35
C PHE A 202 -2.67 7.83 -9.77
N SER A 203 -3.01 8.60 -10.81
CA SER A 203 -2.73 8.24 -12.20
C SER A 203 -1.22 8.06 -12.44
N ASN A 204 -0.41 8.90 -11.86
CA ASN A 204 1.05 8.86 -11.96
C ASN A 204 1.70 7.71 -11.16
N LYS A 205 0.98 7.12 -10.20
CA LYS A 205 1.49 6.03 -9.34
C LYS A 205 1.09 4.63 -9.81
N LYS A 206 0.01 4.51 -10.59
CA LYS A 206 -0.51 3.23 -11.07
C LYS A 206 0.00 2.91 -12.48
N ASN A 207 1.28 2.60 -12.60
CA ASN A 207 1.86 2.33 -13.91
C ASN A 207 2.21 0.84 -14.08
N ASN A 208 1.23 0.01 -14.54
CA ASN A 208 1.48 -1.35 -15.02
C ASN A 208 2.51 -1.36 -16.17
N LEU A 209 2.64 -0.24 -16.88
CA LEU A 209 3.67 0.00 -17.88
C LEU A 209 5.09 -0.11 -17.29
N ASN A 210 5.26 0.26 -16.02
CA ASN A 210 6.54 0.15 -15.34
C ASN A 210 7.01 -1.29 -15.16
N ILE A 211 6.09 -2.25 -14.96
CA ILE A 211 6.41 -3.67 -14.88
C ILE A 211 6.91 -4.17 -16.23
N ILE A 212 6.21 -3.80 -17.30
CA ILE A 212 6.59 -4.16 -18.67
C ILE A 212 7.96 -3.58 -19.02
N ILE A 213 8.18 -2.29 -18.74
CA ILE A 213 9.46 -1.61 -18.98
C ILE A 213 10.59 -2.26 -18.15
N TYR A 214 10.32 -2.61 -16.89
CA TYR A 214 11.30 -3.30 -16.05
C TYR A 214 11.65 -4.68 -16.61
N LEU A 215 10.66 -5.48 -17.00
CA LEU A 215 10.88 -6.79 -17.59
C LEU A 215 11.66 -6.66 -18.91
N LEU A 216 11.32 -5.71 -19.78
CA LEU A 216 12.03 -5.47 -21.05
C LEU A 216 13.49 -5.02 -20.83
N LYS A 217 13.74 -4.13 -19.85
CA LYS A 217 15.10 -3.69 -19.52
C LYS A 217 15.98 -4.83 -18.97
N ASN A 218 15.42 -5.70 -18.14
CA ASN A 218 16.19 -6.79 -17.56
C ASN A 218 16.31 -7.98 -18.52
N TYR A 219 15.35 -8.19 -19.41
CA TYR A 219 15.44 -9.18 -20.48
C TYR A 219 16.61 -8.87 -21.42
N LYS A 220 16.80 -7.60 -21.82
CA LYS A 220 17.97 -7.17 -22.62
C LYS A 220 19.31 -7.40 -21.91
N LYS A 221 19.32 -7.36 -20.57
CA LYS A 221 20.54 -7.57 -19.76
C LYS A 221 20.92 -9.05 -19.67
N SER A 222 19.92 -9.96 -19.62
CA SER A 222 20.15 -11.41 -19.62
C SER A 222 20.55 -11.99 -20.99
N LEU A 223 20.28 -11.25 -22.07
CA LEU A 223 20.72 -11.63 -23.42
C LEU A 223 22.15 -11.16 -23.77
N ARG A 224 22.81 -10.39 -22.87
CA ARG A 224 24.18 -9.92 -23.04
C ARG A 224 25.20 -10.74 -22.26
N LEU A 225 24.78 -11.84 -21.64
CA LEU A 225 25.61 -12.90 -21.08
C LEU A 225 25.75 -14.05 -22.08
#